data_12e9bafc3685096db3c017a3e49aed2f
#
_entry.id   12e9bafc3685096db3c017a3e49aed2f
#
_cell.length_a   1.000
_cell.length_b   1.000
_cell.length_c   1.000
_cell.angle_alpha   90.00
_cell.angle_beta   90.00
_cell.angle_gamma   90.00
#
_symmetry.space_group_name_H-M   'P 1'
#
loop_
_entity.id
_entity.type
_entity.pdbx_description
1 polymer ?
#
loop_
_entity_poly.entity_id
_entity_poly.type
_entity_poly.pdbx_seq_one_letter_code
_entity_poly.pdbx_strand_id
1 'polypeptide(L)'
;MAKYNAIEVFEKIGSKRVLPLFNYADIEVCKSVMRVCYAAGIRVFELTNRDSAAYDVFKKLVPFVEKELPELSLGAGTILDMETAQKFIDAGADFIIAPNLDAAVGKVCVDNYVPWIPGCFTPTEMKYAHDLGAEVIKLFPAGSVGPSYLKHIKGPLPFLKIIVTGGVELDELTISKWIDAGVFAIGIGSQLFSNQAILKQAYDLLEAKMKSIIQLTAKKEGN
;
A
#
# COMPACT_ATOMS: atom_id res chain seq x y z
N MET A 1 -7.72 12.34 -13.54
CA MET A 1 -8.36 11.01 -13.53
C MET A 1 -7.27 9.97 -13.26
N ALA A 2 -7.58 8.90 -12.51
CA ALA A 2 -6.66 7.80 -12.27
C ALA A 2 -6.13 7.23 -13.59
N LYS A 3 -4.86 6.91 -13.64
CA LYS A 3 -4.18 6.36 -14.83
C LYS A 3 -4.50 4.88 -15.02
N TYR A 4 -4.73 4.15 -13.93
CA TYR A 4 -4.96 2.71 -13.90
C TYR A 4 -6.31 2.38 -13.29
N ASN A 5 -6.96 1.35 -13.81
CA ASN A 5 -8.19 0.81 -13.22
C ASN A 5 -7.89 -0.12 -12.01
N ALA A 6 -8.95 -0.56 -11.32
CA ALA A 6 -8.81 -1.39 -10.12
C ALA A 6 -8.07 -2.72 -10.37
N ILE A 7 -8.35 -3.37 -11.50
CA ILE A 7 -7.71 -4.66 -11.86
C ILE A 7 -6.20 -4.45 -12.00
N GLU A 8 -5.79 -3.45 -12.77
CA GLU A 8 -4.37 -3.15 -13.00
C GLU A 8 -3.63 -2.79 -11.70
N VAL A 9 -4.25 -1.99 -10.81
CA VAL A 9 -3.66 -1.64 -9.51
C VAL A 9 -3.47 -2.89 -8.65
N PHE A 10 -4.50 -3.73 -8.54
CA PHE A 10 -4.45 -4.92 -7.70
C PHE A 10 -3.52 -6.02 -8.27
N GLU A 11 -3.40 -6.15 -9.57
CA GLU A 11 -2.40 -7.01 -10.21
C GLU A 11 -0.98 -6.54 -9.89
N LYS A 12 -0.71 -5.24 -9.94
CA LYS A 12 0.60 -4.67 -9.56
C LYS A 12 0.92 -4.93 -8.09
N ILE A 13 -0.05 -4.79 -7.18
CA ILE A 13 0.11 -5.11 -5.77
C ILE A 13 0.40 -6.62 -5.60
N GLY A 14 -0.42 -7.48 -6.20
CA GLY A 14 -0.34 -8.93 -6.09
C GLY A 14 0.93 -9.51 -6.70
N SER A 15 1.44 -8.93 -7.79
CA SER A 15 2.60 -9.44 -8.53
C SER A 15 3.89 -9.52 -7.69
N LYS A 16 4.09 -8.60 -6.75
CA LYS A 16 5.24 -8.58 -5.85
C LYS A 16 4.85 -8.79 -4.39
N ARG A 17 3.55 -8.74 -4.07
CA ARG A 17 3.01 -8.84 -2.71
C ARG A 17 3.61 -7.84 -1.72
N VAL A 18 4.11 -6.72 -2.23
CA VAL A 18 4.73 -5.64 -1.46
C VAL A 18 4.14 -4.32 -1.90
N LEU A 19 3.64 -3.55 -0.94
CA LEU A 19 3.16 -2.19 -1.11
C LEU A 19 4.03 -1.24 -0.26
N PRO A 20 4.99 -0.52 -0.85
CA PRO A 20 5.72 0.51 -0.13
C PRO A 20 4.81 1.69 0.22
N LEU A 21 4.94 2.17 1.48
CA LEU A 21 4.28 3.38 1.95
C LEU A 21 5.31 4.33 2.55
N PHE A 22 5.25 5.58 2.10
CA PHE A 22 6.25 6.58 2.45
C PHE A 22 5.62 7.95 2.62
N ASN A 23 6.21 8.77 3.47
CA ASN A 23 5.91 10.18 3.60
C ASN A 23 7.20 10.95 3.91
N TYR A 24 7.43 12.01 3.16
CA TYR A 24 8.54 12.92 3.39
C TYR A 24 8.23 14.28 2.76
N ALA A 25 8.60 15.37 3.45
CA ALA A 25 8.29 16.72 2.99
C ALA A 25 9.16 17.15 1.78
N ASP A 26 10.37 16.61 1.65
CA ASP A 26 11.25 16.89 0.52
C ASP A 26 10.92 15.99 -0.67
N ILE A 27 10.51 16.62 -1.77
CA ILE A 27 10.12 15.94 -2.99
C ILE A 27 11.27 15.17 -3.65
N GLU A 28 12.51 15.65 -3.58
CA GLU A 28 13.66 14.96 -4.20
C GLU A 28 13.99 13.67 -3.45
N VAL A 29 13.78 13.64 -2.14
CA VAL A 29 13.85 12.41 -1.35
C VAL A 29 12.75 11.44 -1.78
N CYS A 30 11.50 11.91 -1.93
CA CYS A 30 10.40 11.08 -2.41
C CYS A 30 10.69 10.49 -3.79
N LYS A 31 11.17 11.29 -4.74
CA LYS A 31 11.55 10.83 -6.09
C LYS A 31 12.66 9.77 -6.03
N SER A 32 13.67 9.98 -5.20
CA SER A 32 14.78 9.04 -5.05
C SER A 32 14.31 7.70 -4.49
N VAL A 33 13.48 7.71 -3.44
CA VAL A 33 12.88 6.50 -2.87
C VAL A 33 12.00 5.77 -3.88
N MET A 34 11.20 6.50 -4.65
CA MET A 34 10.35 5.90 -5.70
C MET A 34 11.17 5.27 -6.82
N ARG A 35 12.28 5.92 -7.27
CA ARG A 35 13.20 5.32 -8.25
C ARG A 35 13.81 4.02 -7.75
N VAL A 36 14.23 3.98 -6.48
CA VAL A 36 14.76 2.77 -5.83
C VAL A 36 13.73 1.65 -5.82
N CYS A 37 12.49 1.93 -5.40
CA CYS A 37 11.41 0.95 -5.42
C CYS A 37 11.11 0.45 -6.84
N TYR A 38 11.09 1.36 -7.82
CA TYR A 38 10.85 1.03 -9.22
C TYR A 38 11.97 0.18 -9.82
N ALA A 39 13.24 0.49 -9.54
CA ALA A 39 14.40 -0.29 -9.94
C ALA A 39 14.41 -1.70 -9.33
N ALA A 40 13.90 -1.84 -8.10
CA ALA A 40 13.69 -3.13 -7.46
C ALA A 40 12.53 -3.95 -8.05
N GLY A 41 11.75 -3.39 -8.99
CA GLY A 41 10.63 -4.06 -9.65
C GLY A 41 9.24 -3.76 -9.08
N ILE A 42 9.12 -2.83 -8.14
CA ILE A 42 7.82 -2.37 -7.61
C ILE A 42 7.11 -1.52 -8.67
N ARG A 43 5.79 -1.72 -8.78
CA ARG A 43 4.91 -0.97 -9.71
C ARG A 43 3.71 -0.32 -9.02
N VAL A 44 3.76 -0.22 -7.69
CA VAL A 44 2.73 0.41 -6.86
C VAL A 44 3.39 1.12 -5.69
N PHE A 45 2.92 2.31 -5.34
CA PHE A 45 3.52 3.11 -4.26
C PHE A 45 2.45 3.96 -3.57
N GLU A 46 2.43 3.97 -2.23
CA GLU A 46 1.55 4.82 -1.42
C GLU A 46 2.33 6.02 -0.87
N LEU A 47 1.92 7.26 -1.24
CA LEU A 47 2.32 8.42 -0.47
C LEU A 47 1.31 8.64 0.66
N THR A 48 1.78 8.59 1.92
CA THR A 48 0.90 8.74 3.07
C THR A 48 0.69 10.21 3.43
N ASN A 49 -0.57 10.64 3.57
CA ASN A 49 -0.97 11.99 3.95
C ASN A 49 -0.87 12.19 5.48
N ARG A 50 0.35 12.31 6.01
CA ARG A 50 0.62 12.42 7.46
C ARG A 50 1.06 13.80 7.92
N ASP A 51 1.35 14.71 7.00
CA ASP A 51 1.72 16.10 7.30
C ASP A 51 1.12 17.08 6.29
N SER A 52 1.24 18.35 6.57
CA SER A 52 0.66 19.42 5.74
C SER A 52 1.29 19.55 4.35
N ALA A 53 2.49 19.03 4.14
CA ALA A 53 3.17 19.09 2.84
C ALA A 53 2.75 17.95 1.90
N ALA A 54 2.16 16.87 2.43
CA ALA A 54 1.90 15.63 1.70
C ALA A 54 1.10 15.84 0.40
N TYR A 55 0.07 16.69 0.43
CA TYR A 55 -0.73 16.97 -0.76
C TYR A 55 0.06 17.71 -1.86
N ASP A 56 0.84 18.72 -1.49
CA ASP A 56 1.65 19.46 -2.46
C ASP A 56 2.79 18.62 -3.03
N VAL A 57 3.36 17.74 -2.20
CA VAL A 57 4.34 16.73 -2.66
C VAL A 57 3.67 15.76 -3.63
N PHE A 58 2.48 15.23 -3.30
CA PHE A 58 1.74 14.31 -4.16
C PHE A 58 1.48 14.92 -5.56
N LYS A 59 0.95 16.13 -5.61
CA LYS A 59 0.70 16.86 -6.88
C LYS A 59 1.94 16.98 -7.76
N LYS A 60 3.10 17.19 -7.15
CA LYS A 60 4.37 17.30 -7.88
C LYS A 60 4.94 15.93 -8.28
N LEU A 61 4.58 14.87 -7.56
CA LEU A 61 4.99 13.51 -7.88
C LEU A 61 4.20 12.92 -9.06
N VAL A 62 2.94 13.28 -9.26
CA VAL A 62 2.13 12.77 -10.38
C VAL A 62 2.83 12.97 -11.73
N PRO A 63 3.19 14.19 -12.17
CA PRO A 63 3.88 14.37 -13.46
C PRO A 63 5.28 13.74 -13.50
N PHE A 64 5.95 13.63 -12.37
CA PHE A 64 7.23 12.90 -12.28
C PHE A 64 7.03 11.41 -12.57
N VAL A 65 6.02 10.77 -11.94
CA VAL A 65 5.70 9.36 -12.15
C VAL A 65 5.29 9.09 -13.60
N GLU A 66 4.45 9.94 -14.17
CA GLU A 66 4.05 9.81 -15.58
C GLU A 66 5.23 9.82 -16.54
N LYS A 67 6.22 10.67 -16.28
CA LYS A 67 7.39 10.87 -17.13
C LYS A 67 8.49 9.84 -16.90
N GLU A 68 8.86 9.57 -15.66
CA GLU A 68 10.06 8.79 -15.32
C GLU A 68 9.76 7.36 -14.86
N LEU A 69 8.56 7.10 -14.34
CA LEU A 69 8.14 5.81 -13.79
C LEU A 69 6.80 5.35 -14.40
N PRO A 70 6.69 5.26 -15.74
CA PRO A 70 5.40 5.19 -16.43
C PRO A 70 4.54 3.97 -16.09
N GLU A 71 5.10 2.90 -15.53
CA GLU A 71 4.35 1.72 -15.09
C GLU A 71 3.96 1.76 -13.61
N LEU A 72 4.39 2.80 -12.85
CA LEU A 72 4.09 2.92 -11.43
C LEU A 72 2.68 3.48 -11.23
N SER A 73 1.89 2.80 -10.39
CA SER A 73 0.64 3.33 -9.84
C SER A 73 0.95 4.09 -8.54
N LEU A 74 0.58 5.35 -8.49
CA LEU A 74 0.76 6.21 -7.32
C LEU A 74 -0.57 6.40 -6.59
N GLY A 75 -0.67 5.90 -5.37
CA GLY A 75 -1.83 6.09 -4.51
C GLY A 75 -1.58 7.02 -3.34
N ALA A 76 -2.68 7.48 -2.74
CA ALA A 76 -2.66 8.28 -1.54
C ALA A 76 -3.16 7.48 -0.33
N GLY A 77 -2.39 7.51 0.77
CA GLY A 77 -2.75 6.84 2.01
C GLY A 77 -3.00 7.80 3.17
N THR A 78 -3.53 7.25 4.26
CA THR A 78 -3.95 8.04 5.44
C THR A 78 -5.07 9.04 5.08
N ILE A 79 -5.99 8.61 4.24
CA ILE A 79 -7.16 9.38 3.84
C ILE A 79 -8.31 9.09 4.81
N LEU A 80 -8.78 10.12 5.52
CA LEU A 80 -9.69 9.97 6.66
C LEU A 80 -11.11 10.45 6.38
N ASP A 81 -11.32 11.21 5.31
CA ASP A 81 -12.60 11.83 4.97
C ASP A 81 -12.80 11.94 3.46
N MET A 82 -14.04 12.14 3.03
CA MET A 82 -14.42 12.17 1.63
C MET A 82 -13.87 13.39 0.88
N GLU A 83 -13.70 14.53 1.54
CA GLU A 83 -13.19 15.77 0.90
C GLU A 83 -11.71 15.57 0.56
N THR A 84 -10.95 15.02 1.51
CA THR A 84 -9.55 14.66 1.29
C THR A 84 -9.42 13.58 0.21
N ALA A 85 -10.30 12.56 0.20
CA ALA A 85 -10.31 11.54 -0.85
C ALA A 85 -10.51 12.17 -2.23
N GLN A 86 -11.55 13.01 -2.41
CA GLN A 86 -11.81 13.69 -3.67
C GLN A 86 -10.61 14.55 -4.12
N LYS A 87 -10.02 15.28 -3.19
CA LYS A 87 -8.85 16.15 -3.45
C LYS A 87 -7.66 15.38 -4.01
N PHE A 88 -7.34 14.18 -3.48
CA PHE A 88 -6.26 13.34 -3.99
C PHE A 88 -6.64 12.64 -5.30
N ILE A 89 -7.90 12.25 -5.48
CA ILE A 89 -8.41 11.71 -6.74
C ILE A 89 -8.28 12.76 -7.87
N ASP A 90 -8.69 14.00 -7.60
CA ASP A 90 -8.58 15.11 -8.56
C ASP A 90 -7.10 15.43 -8.88
N ALA A 91 -6.20 15.21 -7.93
CA ALA A 91 -4.76 15.35 -8.14
C ALA A 91 -4.14 14.19 -8.93
N GLY A 92 -4.89 13.12 -9.23
CA GLY A 92 -4.42 11.98 -10.04
C GLY A 92 -4.00 10.75 -9.25
N ALA A 93 -4.57 10.53 -8.05
CA ALA A 93 -4.33 9.28 -7.33
C ALA A 93 -4.93 8.09 -8.06
N ASP A 94 -4.13 7.04 -8.25
CA ASP A 94 -4.56 5.78 -8.88
C ASP A 94 -5.33 4.87 -7.90
N PHE A 95 -5.15 5.06 -6.59
CA PHE A 95 -5.88 4.36 -5.52
C PHE A 95 -5.85 5.15 -4.21
N ILE A 96 -6.81 4.87 -3.34
CA ILE A 96 -6.94 5.49 -2.03
C ILE A 96 -6.83 4.44 -0.92
N ILE A 97 -6.01 4.72 0.10
CA ILE A 97 -5.89 3.87 1.30
C ILE A 97 -6.27 4.68 2.54
N ALA A 98 -7.14 4.09 3.35
CA ALA A 98 -7.52 4.65 4.64
C ALA A 98 -6.96 3.80 5.81
N PRO A 99 -6.71 4.38 6.98
CA PRO A 99 -6.35 3.61 8.17
C PRO A 99 -7.57 3.00 8.88
N ASN A 100 -8.77 3.41 8.51
CA ASN A 100 -10.07 3.02 9.06
C ASN A 100 -11.08 2.78 7.94
N LEU A 101 -12.22 2.25 8.32
CA LEU A 101 -13.39 2.11 7.45
C LEU A 101 -14.25 3.37 7.54
N ASP A 102 -14.39 4.08 6.43
CA ASP A 102 -15.32 5.19 6.26
C ASP A 102 -16.12 5.00 4.96
N ALA A 103 -17.44 4.80 5.09
CA ALA A 103 -18.32 4.54 3.96
C ALA A 103 -18.41 5.73 2.99
N ALA A 104 -18.24 6.98 3.47
CA ALA A 104 -18.26 8.17 2.63
C ALA A 104 -17.00 8.24 1.74
N VAL A 105 -15.82 7.88 2.29
CA VAL A 105 -14.59 7.70 1.49
C VAL A 105 -14.78 6.62 0.44
N GLY A 106 -15.34 5.46 0.82
CA GLY A 106 -15.63 4.36 -0.09
C GLY A 106 -16.54 4.79 -1.23
N LYS A 107 -17.63 5.52 -0.92
CA LYS A 107 -18.56 6.03 -1.92
C LYS A 107 -17.89 6.96 -2.92
N VAL A 108 -17.09 7.92 -2.46
CA VAL A 108 -16.36 8.84 -3.36
C VAL A 108 -15.41 8.06 -4.28
N CYS A 109 -14.70 7.06 -3.77
CA CYS A 109 -13.81 6.24 -4.58
C CYS A 109 -14.57 5.45 -5.65
N VAL A 110 -15.68 4.81 -5.29
CA VAL A 110 -16.53 4.06 -6.22
C VAL A 110 -17.11 4.98 -7.31
N ASP A 111 -17.66 6.14 -6.92
CA ASP A 111 -18.24 7.11 -7.85
C ASP A 111 -17.20 7.64 -8.87
N ASN A 112 -15.91 7.66 -8.50
CA ASN A 112 -14.80 8.08 -9.36
C ASN A 112 -14.04 6.92 -10.02
N TYR A 113 -14.49 5.67 -9.85
CA TYR A 113 -13.81 4.45 -10.35
C TYR A 113 -12.35 4.31 -9.88
N VAL A 114 -12.05 4.80 -8.68
CA VAL A 114 -10.74 4.71 -8.05
C VAL A 114 -10.74 3.58 -7.03
N PRO A 115 -9.79 2.63 -7.06
CA PRO A 115 -9.68 1.56 -6.07
C PRO A 115 -9.57 2.12 -4.64
N TRP A 116 -10.38 1.55 -3.74
CA TRP A 116 -10.38 1.88 -2.33
C TRP A 116 -9.90 0.71 -1.48
N ILE A 117 -8.96 0.97 -0.57
CA ILE A 117 -8.38 -0.02 0.35
C ILE A 117 -8.59 0.47 1.79
N PRO A 118 -9.75 0.20 2.40
CA PRO A 118 -10.06 0.62 3.76
C PRO A 118 -9.27 -0.16 4.81
N GLY A 119 -8.93 0.52 5.91
CA GLY A 119 -8.38 -0.08 7.12
C GLY A 119 -9.47 -0.72 7.94
N CYS A 120 -9.30 -1.99 8.28
CA CYS A 120 -10.21 -2.78 9.10
C CYS A 120 -9.41 -3.58 10.11
N PHE A 121 -10.02 -3.89 11.25
CA PHE A 121 -9.40 -4.73 12.25
C PHE A 121 -10.23 -5.98 12.55
N THR A 122 -11.54 -5.93 12.47
CA THR A 122 -12.45 -7.03 12.78
C THR A 122 -13.06 -7.67 11.52
N PRO A 123 -13.50 -8.95 11.59
CA PRO A 123 -14.23 -9.60 10.49
C PRO A 123 -15.48 -8.84 10.06
N THR A 124 -16.18 -8.20 11.00
CA THR A 124 -17.39 -7.40 10.73
C THR A 124 -17.04 -6.19 9.84
N GLU A 125 -15.99 -5.44 10.20
CA GLU A 125 -15.53 -4.32 9.39
C GLU A 125 -15.08 -4.78 8.01
N MET A 126 -14.33 -5.88 7.93
CA MET A 126 -13.82 -6.41 6.65
C MET A 126 -14.97 -6.84 5.73
N LYS A 127 -15.97 -7.55 6.28
CA LYS A 127 -17.15 -7.96 5.50
C LYS A 127 -17.93 -6.74 5.03
N TYR A 128 -18.13 -5.75 5.91
CA TYR A 128 -18.84 -4.53 5.57
C TYR A 128 -18.09 -3.70 4.50
N ALA A 129 -16.77 -3.57 4.62
CA ALA A 129 -15.95 -2.94 3.58
C ALA A 129 -16.12 -3.61 2.21
N HIS A 130 -16.10 -4.94 2.20
CA HIS A 130 -16.30 -5.73 0.98
C HIS A 130 -17.70 -5.47 0.37
N ASP A 131 -18.75 -5.42 1.19
CA ASP A 131 -20.12 -5.13 0.75
C ASP A 131 -20.28 -3.71 0.19
N LEU A 132 -19.42 -2.77 0.62
CA LEU A 132 -19.33 -1.42 0.08
C LEU A 132 -18.47 -1.33 -1.20
N GLY A 133 -17.95 -2.45 -1.71
CA GLY A 133 -17.19 -2.51 -2.96
C GLY A 133 -15.67 -2.53 -2.81
N ALA A 134 -15.12 -2.66 -1.60
CA ALA A 134 -13.68 -2.82 -1.43
C ALA A 134 -13.25 -4.23 -1.83
N GLU A 135 -12.48 -4.37 -2.92
CA GLU A 135 -11.94 -5.68 -3.35
C GLU A 135 -10.71 -6.10 -2.51
N VAL A 136 -9.96 -5.12 -2.02
CA VAL A 136 -8.77 -5.32 -1.19
C VAL A 136 -8.96 -4.54 0.11
N ILE A 137 -8.64 -5.16 1.23
CA ILE A 137 -8.82 -4.62 2.58
C ILE A 137 -7.46 -4.57 3.27
N LYS A 138 -7.22 -3.52 4.04
CA LYS A 138 -6.03 -3.34 4.86
C LYS A 138 -6.32 -3.80 6.29
N LEU A 139 -5.71 -4.88 6.74
CA LEU A 139 -5.66 -5.21 8.18
C LEU A 139 -4.66 -4.28 8.87
N PHE A 140 -5.16 -3.45 9.79
CA PHE A 140 -4.36 -2.43 10.47
C PHE A 140 -4.83 -2.18 11.92
N PRO A 141 -3.91 -2.13 12.90
CA PRO A 141 -2.49 -2.47 12.84
C PRO A 141 -2.23 -3.99 12.93
N ALA A 142 -1.65 -4.60 11.90
CA ALA A 142 -1.53 -6.05 11.77
C ALA A 142 -0.58 -6.69 12.80
N GLY A 143 0.51 -5.99 13.18
CA GLY A 143 1.47 -6.48 14.16
C GLY A 143 0.88 -6.74 15.55
N SER A 144 -0.26 -6.08 15.88
CA SER A 144 -0.96 -6.27 17.15
C SER A 144 -1.65 -7.64 17.27
N VAL A 145 -1.90 -8.32 16.16
CA VAL A 145 -2.66 -9.61 16.14
C VAL A 145 -1.89 -10.76 15.52
N GLY A 146 -1.00 -10.50 14.59
CA GLY A 146 -0.14 -11.50 13.97
C GLY A 146 -0.83 -12.38 12.90
N PRO A 147 -0.05 -13.29 12.25
CA PRO A 147 -0.51 -14.09 11.11
C PRO A 147 -1.65 -15.07 11.42
N SER A 148 -1.70 -15.63 12.65
CA SER A 148 -2.76 -16.55 13.04
C SER A 148 -4.15 -15.90 12.98
N TYR A 149 -4.25 -14.62 13.29
CA TYR A 149 -5.50 -13.86 13.20
C TYR A 149 -6.01 -13.82 11.75
N LEU A 150 -5.14 -13.52 10.80
CA LEU A 150 -5.50 -13.54 9.38
C LEU A 150 -5.99 -14.92 8.93
N LYS A 151 -5.30 -15.99 9.36
CA LYS A 151 -5.69 -17.36 9.03
C LYS A 151 -7.11 -17.69 9.55
N HIS A 152 -7.45 -17.25 10.77
CA HIS A 152 -8.78 -17.45 11.33
C HIS A 152 -9.86 -16.66 10.58
N ILE A 153 -9.56 -15.43 10.14
CA ILE A 153 -10.48 -14.63 9.29
C ILE A 153 -10.72 -15.32 7.96
N LYS A 154 -9.66 -15.80 7.31
CA LYS A 154 -9.74 -16.43 5.99
C LYS A 154 -10.51 -17.76 5.99
N GLY A 155 -10.68 -18.41 7.15
CA GLY A 155 -11.54 -19.57 7.28
C GLY A 155 -12.98 -19.32 6.81
N PRO A 156 -13.75 -18.43 7.49
CA PRO A 156 -15.11 -18.08 7.09
C PRO A 156 -15.20 -17.10 5.90
N LEU A 157 -14.15 -16.33 5.62
CA LEU A 157 -14.13 -15.26 4.59
C LEU A 157 -12.96 -15.47 3.61
N PRO A 158 -12.88 -16.61 2.90
CA PRO A 158 -11.72 -16.96 2.06
C PRO A 158 -11.56 -16.05 0.84
N PHE A 159 -12.63 -15.39 0.40
CA PHE A 159 -12.66 -14.51 -0.76
C PHE A 159 -11.99 -13.16 -0.52
N LEU A 160 -11.79 -12.74 0.73
CA LEU A 160 -11.18 -11.45 1.03
C LEU A 160 -9.71 -11.41 0.62
N LYS A 161 -9.32 -10.40 -0.15
CA LYS A 161 -7.91 -10.07 -0.40
C LYS A 161 -7.46 -9.09 0.69
N ILE A 162 -6.51 -9.50 1.52
CA ILE A 162 -6.11 -8.71 2.70
C ILE A 162 -4.64 -8.32 2.60
N ILE A 163 -4.37 -7.00 2.66
CA ILE A 163 -3.03 -6.43 2.85
C ILE A 163 -2.81 -6.25 4.35
N VAL A 164 -1.65 -6.64 4.86
CA VAL A 164 -1.27 -6.42 6.26
C VAL A 164 -0.32 -5.25 6.38
N THR A 165 -0.57 -4.34 7.33
CA THR A 165 0.23 -3.13 7.52
C THR A 165 0.30 -2.74 9.00
N GLY A 166 1.42 -2.12 9.41
CA GLY A 166 1.62 -1.63 10.78
C GLY A 166 2.18 -2.70 11.71
N GLY A 167 3.46 -2.58 12.06
CA GLY A 167 4.14 -3.49 12.99
C GLY A 167 4.47 -4.87 12.41
N VAL A 168 4.56 -4.99 11.08
CA VAL A 168 4.98 -6.24 10.44
C VAL A 168 6.50 -6.27 10.33
N GLU A 169 7.14 -7.20 11.05
CA GLU A 169 8.58 -7.38 10.97
C GLU A 169 9.00 -7.94 9.59
N LEU A 170 10.16 -7.46 9.09
CA LEU A 170 10.65 -7.77 7.74
C LEU A 170 11.70 -8.89 7.71
N ASP A 171 11.70 -9.75 8.70
CA ASP A 171 12.51 -10.97 8.70
C ASP A 171 11.84 -12.12 7.92
N GLU A 172 12.64 -13.07 7.46
CA GLU A 172 12.18 -14.19 6.62
C GLU A 172 11.09 -15.03 7.32
N LEU A 173 11.22 -15.28 8.61
CA LEU A 173 10.29 -16.10 9.37
C LEU A 173 8.91 -15.44 9.48
N THR A 174 8.88 -14.14 9.78
CA THR A 174 7.63 -13.38 9.91
C THR A 174 6.95 -13.21 8.57
N ILE A 175 7.69 -12.88 7.51
CA ILE A 175 7.15 -12.80 6.14
C ILE A 175 6.57 -14.15 5.72
N SER A 176 7.29 -15.26 5.93
CA SER A 176 6.79 -16.59 5.59
C SER A 176 5.48 -16.92 6.30
N LYS A 177 5.35 -16.62 7.60
CA LYS A 177 4.12 -16.85 8.35
C LYS A 177 2.92 -16.06 7.79
N TRP A 178 3.13 -14.81 7.35
CA TRP A 178 2.07 -14.02 6.72
C TRP A 178 1.67 -14.61 5.36
N ILE A 179 2.64 -15.06 4.55
CA ILE A 179 2.37 -15.73 3.28
C ILE A 179 1.57 -17.04 3.51
N ASP A 180 1.98 -17.84 4.50
CA ASP A 180 1.28 -19.07 4.86
C ASP A 180 -0.15 -18.84 5.41
N ALA A 181 -0.38 -17.67 6.01
CA ALA A 181 -1.71 -17.25 6.44
C ALA A 181 -2.61 -16.77 5.29
N GLY A 182 -2.08 -16.69 4.05
CA GLY A 182 -2.84 -16.28 2.87
C GLY A 182 -2.97 -14.76 2.70
N VAL A 183 -1.96 -13.98 3.15
CA VAL A 183 -1.93 -12.54 2.91
C VAL A 183 -1.88 -12.26 1.40
N PHE A 184 -2.59 -11.22 0.96
CA PHE A 184 -2.53 -10.76 -0.43
C PHE A 184 -1.25 -9.98 -0.69
N ALA A 185 -0.90 -9.03 0.19
CA ALA A 185 0.35 -8.29 0.14
C ALA A 185 0.73 -7.74 1.53
N ILE A 186 1.97 -7.29 1.67
CA ILE A 186 2.51 -6.68 2.89
C ILE A 186 2.78 -5.20 2.60
N GLY A 187 2.15 -4.32 3.37
CA GLY A 187 2.42 -2.89 3.33
C GLY A 187 3.60 -2.53 4.22
N ILE A 188 4.62 -1.90 3.65
CA ILE A 188 5.91 -1.66 4.29
C ILE A 188 6.24 -0.17 4.30
N GLY A 189 6.39 0.39 5.50
CA GLY A 189 6.72 1.81 5.70
C GLY A 189 8.04 2.00 6.47
N SER A 190 7.95 2.50 7.69
CA SER A 190 9.09 2.94 8.52
C SER A 190 10.16 1.88 8.76
N GLN A 191 9.85 0.60 8.71
CA GLN A 191 10.84 -0.48 8.86
C GLN A 191 11.79 -0.60 7.67
N LEU A 192 11.33 -0.22 6.48
CA LEU A 192 12.18 -0.14 5.29
C LEU A 192 12.83 1.23 5.16
N PHE A 193 12.03 2.29 5.32
CA PHE A 193 12.42 3.67 5.11
C PHE A 193 12.78 4.34 6.44
N SER A 194 13.79 3.82 7.15
CA SER A 194 14.27 4.46 8.38
C SER A 194 14.85 5.84 8.08
N ASN A 195 14.61 6.80 8.98
CA ASN A 195 15.18 8.16 8.85
C ASN A 195 16.71 8.14 8.65
N GLN A 196 17.42 7.23 9.29
CA GLN A 196 18.87 7.10 9.10
C GLN A 196 19.27 6.69 7.69
N ALA A 197 18.55 5.74 7.05
CA ALA A 197 18.85 5.33 5.69
C ALA A 197 18.56 6.47 4.68
N ILE A 198 17.48 7.21 4.91
CA ILE A 198 17.09 8.36 4.09
C ILE A 198 18.10 9.50 4.25
N LEU A 199 18.42 9.92 5.49
CA LEU A 199 19.37 11.01 5.76
C LEU A 199 20.78 10.70 5.25
N LYS A 200 21.20 9.43 5.25
CA LYS A 200 22.49 8.99 4.71
C LYS A 200 22.47 8.75 3.20
N GLN A 201 21.32 8.94 2.54
CA GLN A 201 21.13 8.64 1.11
C GLN A 201 21.58 7.22 0.73
N ALA A 202 21.36 6.26 1.62
CA ALA A 202 21.79 4.87 1.45
C ALA A 202 20.83 4.11 0.49
N TYR A 203 20.61 4.66 -0.69
CA TYR A 203 19.62 4.16 -1.66
C TYR A 203 19.96 2.78 -2.23
N ASP A 204 21.25 2.47 -2.41
CA ASP A 204 21.68 1.12 -2.86
C ASP A 204 21.31 0.05 -1.81
N LEU A 205 21.45 0.36 -0.52
CA LEU A 205 21.04 -0.54 0.55
C LEU A 205 19.52 -0.71 0.61
N LEU A 206 18.77 0.36 0.36
CA LEU A 206 17.31 0.30 0.28
C LEU A 206 16.84 -0.57 -0.89
N GLU A 207 17.48 -0.43 -2.06
CA GLU A 207 17.19 -1.26 -3.23
C GLU A 207 17.47 -2.74 -2.95
N ALA A 208 18.66 -3.06 -2.40
CA ALA A 208 19.01 -4.42 -2.04
C ALA A 208 18.03 -5.03 -1.03
N LYS A 209 17.64 -4.27 0.00
CA LYS A 209 16.66 -4.71 0.99
C LYS A 209 15.28 -4.93 0.36
N MET A 210 14.83 -4.03 -0.53
CA MET A 210 13.56 -4.20 -1.25
C MET A 210 13.58 -5.45 -2.12
N LYS A 211 14.65 -5.69 -2.88
CA LYS A 211 14.80 -6.91 -3.69
C LYS A 211 14.76 -8.18 -2.83
N SER A 212 15.41 -8.18 -1.67
CA SER A 212 15.35 -9.29 -0.73
C SER A 212 13.93 -9.57 -0.25
N ILE A 213 13.18 -8.52 0.14
CA ILE A 213 11.79 -8.66 0.59
C ILE A 213 10.91 -9.22 -0.54
N ILE A 214 11.05 -8.72 -1.76
CA ILE A 214 10.31 -9.23 -2.93
C ILE A 214 10.60 -10.72 -3.16
N GLN A 215 11.85 -11.15 -3.00
CA GLN A 215 12.21 -12.57 -3.12
C GLN A 215 11.55 -13.43 -2.02
N LEU A 216 11.47 -12.92 -0.79
CA LEU A 216 10.80 -13.60 0.31
C LEU A 216 9.29 -13.74 0.08
N THR A 217 8.65 -12.71 -0.47
CA THR A 217 7.20 -12.72 -0.75
C THR A 217 6.84 -13.58 -1.97
N ALA A 218 7.76 -13.76 -2.92
CA ALA A 218 7.55 -14.56 -4.14
C ALA A 218 7.72 -16.08 -3.92
N LYS A 219 8.35 -16.52 -2.83
CA LYS A 219 8.84 -17.90 -2.61
C LYS A 219 7.78 -19.02 -2.46
N LYS A 220 6.49 -18.77 -2.70
CA LYS A 220 5.46 -19.84 -2.60
C LYS A 220 4.39 -19.78 -3.70
N GLU A 221 4.81 -19.85 -4.97
CA GLU A 221 3.93 -20.31 -6.07
C GLU A 221 4.24 -21.78 -6.45
N GLY A 222 4.47 -22.63 -5.46
CA GLY A 222 4.83 -24.02 -5.77
C GLY A 222 4.65 -24.95 -4.59
N ASN A 223 3.41 -25.36 -4.33
CA ASN A 223 3.03 -26.72 -3.92
C ASN A 223 1.51 -26.88 -4.04
#